data_191951f96c50b8e1262440af0417e9fd
#
_entry.id   191951f96c50b8e1262440af0417e9fd
#
_cell.length_a   1.000
_cell.length_b   1.000
_cell.length_c   1.000
_cell.angle_alpha   90.00
_cell.angle_beta   90.00
_cell.angle_gamma   90.00
#
_symmetry.space_group_name_H-M   'P 1'
#
loop_
_entity.id
_entity.type
_entity.pdbx_description
1 polymer ?
#
loop_
_entity_poly.entity_id
_entity_poly.type
_entity_poly.pdbx_seq_one_letter_code
_entity_poly.pdbx_strand_id
1 'polypeptide(L)'
;QVLGTQFNISGYADDLETDVVLVEGSVNLFSAKNKSVVLKPGFKGSYTKNNTNDIITTPVITSMYTSWIHGELVLRNITFENILKKMERQYNVEIINTNTELAKEKFNASFRNEPIEKILEYFKITYNIRYKIEGNKILIN
;
A
#
# COMPACT_ATOMS: atom_id res chain seq x y z
N GLN A 1 -3.21 27.49 -14.86
CA GLN A 1 -3.37 26.06 -14.70
C GLN A 1 -2.39 25.50 -13.68
N VAL A 2 -2.91 24.80 -12.75
CA VAL A 2 -2.09 24.08 -11.81
C VAL A 2 -1.77 22.71 -12.40
N LEU A 3 -0.49 22.47 -12.62
CA LEU A 3 -0.08 21.11 -12.91
C LEU A 3 -0.34 20.31 -11.66
N GLY A 4 -1.34 19.44 -11.72
CA GLY A 4 -1.85 18.76 -10.56
C GLY A 4 -0.79 17.98 -9.81
N THR A 5 -0.57 18.39 -8.56
CA THR A 5 0.10 17.55 -7.60
C THR A 5 -0.97 17.07 -6.65
N GLN A 6 -1.12 15.76 -6.55
CA GLN A 6 -2.08 15.15 -5.65
C GLN A 6 -1.34 14.28 -4.65
N PHE A 7 -1.54 14.57 -3.38
CA PHE A 7 -0.88 13.82 -2.31
C PHE A 7 -1.75 13.79 -1.06
N ASN A 8 -1.49 12.80 -0.22
CA ASN A 8 -2.13 12.65 1.09
C ASN A 8 -1.08 12.72 2.18
N ILE A 9 -1.38 13.48 3.22
CA ILE A 9 -0.56 13.55 4.42
C ILE A 9 -1.36 12.98 5.57
N SER A 10 -0.79 12.02 6.28
CA SER A 10 -1.37 11.48 7.50
C SER A 10 -0.37 11.55 8.64
N GLY A 11 -0.85 11.94 9.81
CA GLY A 11 -0.04 12.05 11.00
C GLY A 11 -0.68 13.05 11.93
N TYR A 12 -0.82 12.68 13.19
CA TYR A 12 -1.35 13.54 14.23
C TYR A 12 -0.24 13.89 15.22
N ALA A 13 -0.48 14.89 16.05
CA ALA A 13 0.53 15.38 16.97
C ALA A 13 1.08 14.30 17.91
N ASP A 14 0.27 13.32 18.25
CA ASP A 14 0.64 12.19 19.11
C ASP A 14 1.08 10.94 18.34
N ASP A 15 1.04 10.97 17.00
CA ASP A 15 1.56 9.86 16.20
C ASP A 15 3.09 9.91 16.15
N LEU A 16 3.70 8.73 16.17
CA LEU A 16 5.15 8.62 16.04
C LEU A 16 5.61 8.76 14.59
N GLU A 17 4.71 8.60 13.65
CA GLU A 17 5.04 8.58 12.25
C GLU A 17 4.13 9.53 11.47
N THR A 18 4.73 10.26 10.53
CA THR A 18 4.00 11.08 9.57
C THR A 18 4.29 10.54 8.18
N ASP A 19 3.25 10.28 7.42
CA ASP A 19 3.35 9.72 6.07
C ASP A 19 2.85 10.69 5.03
N VAL A 20 3.57 10.76 3.92
CA VAL A 20 3.16 11.51 2.74
C VAL A 20 3.10 10.53 1.57
N VAL A 21 1.95 10.38 0.95
CA VAL A 21 1.76 9.53 -0.21
C VAL A 21 1.55 10.40 -1.44
N LEU A 22 2.36 10.20 -2.46
CA LEU A 22 2.24 10.96 -3.70
C LEU A 22 1.51 10.15 -4.75
N VAL A 23 0.42 10.70 -5.24
CA VAL A 23 -0.40 10.10 -6.29
C VAL A 23 -0.01 10.64 -7.65
N GLU A 24 0.23 11.93 -7.76
CA GLU A 24 0.52 12.61 -9.01
C GLU A 24 1.43 13.82 -8.77
N GLY A 25 2.32 14.09 -9.69
CA GLY A 25 3.22 15.23 -9.61
C GLY A 25 4.56 14.89 -8.98
N SER A 26 5.11 15.85 -8.25
CA SER A 26 6.39 15.71 -7.58
C SER A 26 6.39 16.53 -6.29
N VAL A 27 6.94 15.96 -5.23
CA VAL A 27 7.04 16.62 -3.93
C VAL A 27 8.43 16.41 -3.37
N ASN A 28 9.03 17.49 -2.86
CA ASN A 28 10.27 17.40 -2.12
C ASN A 28 9.98 17.33 -0.64
N LEU A 29 10.53 16.34 0.03
CA LEU A 29 10.43 16.18 1.47
C LEU A 29 11.76 16.54 2.11
N PHE A 30 11.70 17.34 3.15
CA PHE A 30 12.90 17.81 3.85
C PHE A 30 12.92 17.29 5.28
N SER A 31 14.07 16.80 5.70
CA SER A 31 14.26 16.39 7.09
C SER A 31 14.89 17.54 7.90
N ALA A 32 14.87 17.39 9.24
CA ALA A 32 15.44 18.37 10.14
C ALA A 32 16.94 18.58 9.98
N LYS A 33 17.65 17.64 9.35
CA LYS A 33 19.08 17.72 9.10
C LYS A 33 19.43 18.11 7.67
N ASN A 34 18.56 18.86 7.00
CA ASN A 34 18.76 19.33 5.62
C ASN A 34 18.88 18.23 4.58
N LYS A 35 18.45 17.03 4.88
CA LYS A 35 18.32 15.99 3.88
C LYS A 35 17.01 16.20 3.12
N SER A 36 17.06 16.00 1.83
CA SER A 36 15.86 16.11 1.00
C SER A 36 15.68 14.85 0.17
N VAL A 37 14.43 14.51 -0.05
CA VAL A 37 14.04 13.37 -0.88
C VAL A 37 12.96 13.84 -1.84
N VAL A 38 13.14 13.57 -3.13
CA VAL A 38 12.11 13.80 -4.12
C VAL A 38 11.18 12.60 -4.13
N LEU A 39 9.94 12.81 -3.73
CA LEU A 39 8.94 11.77 -3.73
C LEU A 39 8.33 11.66 -5.11
N LYS A 40 8.28 10.44 -5.63
CA LYS A 40 7.71 10.14 -6.95
C LYS A 40 6.31 9.55 -6.79
N PRO A 41 5.45 9.67 -7.82
CA PRO A 41 4.14 9.02 -7.77
C PRO A 41 4.26 7.53 -7.51
N GLY A 42 3.34 7.02 -6.69
CA GLY A 42 3.35 5.61 -6.29
C GLY A 42 4.22 5.32 -5.09
N PHE A 43 4.75 6.35 -4.42
CA PHE A 43 5.60 6.17 -3.24
C PHE A 43 5.05 6.91 -2.03
N LYS A 44 5.39 6.37 -0.87
CA LYS A 44 5.11 6.97 0.42
C LYS A 44 6.43 7.38 1.07
N GLY A 45 6.51 8.62 1.53
CA GLY A 45 7.62 9.08 2.36
C GLY A 45 7.19 9.11 3.81
N SER A 46 7.98 8.51 4.68
CA SER A 46 7.66 8.39 6.10
C SER A 46 8.72 9.04 6.97
N TYR A 47 8.27 9.80 7.96
CA TYR A 47 9.11 10.36 9.02
C TYR A 47 8.74 9.72 10.33
N THR A 48 9.72 9.45 11.19
CA THR A 48 9.44 9.11 12.59
C THR A 48 9.86 10.28 13.48
N LYS A 49 9.07 10.58 14.49
CA LYS A 49 9.38 11.69 15.40
C LYS A 49 10.64 11.48 16.22
N ASN A 50 10.98 10.23 16.48
CA ASN A 50 12.15 9.86 17.26
C ASN A 50 13.41 9.76 16.42
N ASN A 51 13.27 9.69 15.12
CA ASN A 51 14.38 9.61 14.16
C ASN A 51 14.08 10.48 12.96
N THR A 52 14.07 11.79 13.17
CA THR A 52 13.73 12.77 12.16
C THR A 52 14.80 12.94 11.09
N ASN A 53 15.89 12.18 11.19
CA ASN A 53 17.01 12.31 10.28
C ASN A 53 16.80 11.60 8.96
N ASP A 54 15.95 10.60 8.94
CA ASP A 54 15.74 9.77 7.77
C ASP A 54 14.31 9.80 7.30
N ILE A 55 14.16 9.97 6.00
CA ILE A 55 12.89 9.83 5.30
C ILE A 55 12.95 8.49 4.59
N ILE A 56 12.06 7.59 4.95
CA ILE A 56 11.99 6.27 4.34
C ILE A 56 10.96 6.32 3.23
N THR A 57 11.33 5.93 2.02
CA THR A 57 10.41 5.86 0.89
C THR A 57 10.02 4.41 0.63
N THR A 58 8.73 4.18 0.44
CA THR A 58 8.18 2.84 0.23
C THR A 58 7.19 2.88 -0.93
N PRO A 59 7.22 1.92 -1.84
CA PRO A 59 6.19 1.84 -2.88
C PRO A 59 4.84 1.50 -2.27
N VAL A 60 3.79 2.17 -2.74
CA VAL A 60 2.43 1.94 -2.28
C VAL A 60 1.47 1.94 -3.46
N ILE A 61 0.28 1.40 -3.22
CA ILE A 61 -0.79 1.42 -4.21
C ILE A 61 -1.62 2.67 -3.99
N THR A 62 -1.50 3.60 -4.94
CA THR A 62 -2.09 4.93 -4.79
C THR A 62 -3.59 4.97 -5.05
N SER A 63 -4.14 3.99 -5.76
CA SER A 63 -5.57 3.95 -6.02
C SER A 63 -6.41 4.00 -4.76
N MET A 64 -5.88 3.52 -3.65
CA MET A 64 -6.52 3.60 -2.34
C MET A 64 -6.69 5.01 -1.82
N TYR A 65 -5.76 5.89 -2.18
CA TYR A 65 -5.74 7.25 -1.67
C TYR A 65 -6.54 8.20 -2.54
N THR A 66 -7.05 7.71 -3.66
CA THR A 66 -7.95 8.46 -4.52
C THR A 66 -9.40 8.02 -4.39
N SER A 67 -9.63 6.84 -3.81
CA SER A 67 -10.96 6.29 -3.62
C SER A 67 -11.23 6.09 -2.13
N TRP A 68 -12.25 6.75 -1.63
CA TRP A 68 -12.60 6.75 -0.21
C TRP A 68 -13.24 5.47 0.27
N ILE A 69 -13.96 4.80 -0.63
CA ILE A 69 -14.80 3.69 -0.23
C ILE A 69 -14.30 2.44 -0.89
N HIS A 70 -13.58 1.64 -0.13
CA HIS A 70 -13.11 0.35 -0.60
C HIS A 70 -14.08 -0.77 -0.24
N GLY A 71 -15.00 -0.50 0.70
CA GLY A 71 -15.97 -1.47 1.12
C GLY A 71 -15.36 -2.59 1.95
N GLU A 72 -16.11 -3.67 2.05
CA GLU A 72 -15.71 -4.84 2.82
C GLU A 72 -15.29 -5.95 1.86
N LEU A 73 -14.15 -6.55 2.15
CA LEU A 73 -13.68 -7.73 1.44
C LEU A 73 -13.99 -8.95 2.32
N VAL A 74 -15.05 -9.66 1.95
CA VAL A 74 -15.48 -10.85 2.69
C VAL A 74 -15.01 -12.08 1.95
N LEU A 75 -14.22 -12.90 2.64
CA LEU A 75 -13.63 -14.11 2.09
C LEU A 75 -14.21 -15.30 2.86
N ARG A 76 -15.04 -16.10 2.20
CA ARG A 76 -15.63 -17.28 2.81
C ARG A 76 -15.37 -18.50 1.96
N ASN A 77 -14.57 -19.42 2.48
CA ASN A 77 -14.23 -20.66 1.81
C ASN A 77 -13.82 -20.45 0.34
N ILE A 78 -12.93 -19.48 0.14
CA ILE A 78 -12.53 -19.04 -1.18
C ILE A 78 -11.03 -19.33 -1.36
N THR A 79 -10.65 -19.76 -2.56
CA THR A 79 -9.24 -20.02 -2.87
C THR A 79 -8.44 -18.73 -2.91
N PHE A 80 -7.17 -18.83 -2.59
CA PHE A 80 -6.27 -17.67 -2.66
C PHE A 80 -6.27 -17.04 -4.06
N GLU A 81 -6.28 -17.88 -5.08
CA GLU A 81 -6.38 -17.42 -6.47
C GLU A 81 -7.60 -16.53 -6.69
N ASN A 82 -8.75 -16.94 -6.19
CA ASN A 82 -9.98 -16.14 -6.33
C ASN A 82 -10.00 -14.92 -5.41
N ILE A 83 -9.33 -15.00 -4.27
CA ILE A 83 -9.14 -13.83 -3.40
C ILE A 83 -8.39 -12.74 -4.16
N LEU A 84 -7.31 -13.11 -4.85
CA LEU A 84 -6.52 -12.15 -5.62
C LEU A 84 -7.33 -11.51 -6.73
N LYS A 85 -8.22 -12.27 -7.38
CA LYS A 85 -9.12 -11.71 -8.39
C LYS A 85 -10.09 -10.68 -7.80
N LYS A 86 -10.61 -10.95 -6.61
CA LYS A 86 -11.47 -9.98 -5.92
C LYS A 86 -10.71 -8.72 -5.56
N MET A 87 -9.48 -8.88 -5.08
CA MET A 87 -8.63 -7.75 -4.73
C MET A 87 -8.30 -6.90 -5.96
N GLU A 88 -8.01 -7.53 -7.07
CA GLU A 88 -7.76 -6.82 -8.33
C GLU A 88 -8.90 -5.88 -8.70
N ARG A 89 -10.13 -6.37 -8.57
CA ARG A 89 -11.33 -5.59 -8.89
C ARG A 89 -11.59 -4.49 -7.88
N GLN A 90 -11.48 -4.82 -6.59
CA GLN A 90 -11.82 -3.87 -5.54
C GLN A 90 -10.81 -2.74 -5.42
N TYR A 91 -9.54 -3.05 -5.64
CA TYR A 91 -8.45 -2.08 -5.48
C TYR A 91 -7.90 -1.57 -6.82
N ASN A 92 -8.45 -2.02 -7.92
CA ASN A 92 -8.03 -1.62 -9.26
C ASN A 92 -6.52 -1.81 -9.48
N VAL A 93 -6.06 -3.02 -9.23
CA VAL A 93 -4.65 -3.40 -9.36
C VAL A 93 -4.53 -4.68 -10.16
N GLU A 94 -3.32 -4.95 -10.66
CA GLU A 94 -2.99 -6.22 -11.30
C GLU A 94 -2.15 -7.04 -10.33
N ILE A 95 -2.53 -8.28 -10.12
CA ILE A 95 -1.80 -9.19 -9.22
C ILE A 95 -1.32 -10.40 -9.98
N ILE A 96 -0.01 -10.62 -9.94
CA ILE A 96 0.61 -11.80 -10.54
C ILE A 96 1.12 -12.67 -9.40
N ASN A 97 0.57 -13.87 -9.30
CA ASN A 97 0.93 -14.82 -8.25
C ASN A 97 1.63 -16.03 -8.86
N THR A 98 2.86 -16.27 -8.43
CA THR A 98 3.63 -17.45 -8.82
C THR A 98 3.64 -18.55 -7.78
N ASN A 99 3.00 -18.32 -6.62
CA ASN A 99 2.87 -19.32 -5.57
C ASN A 99 1.70 -20.26 -5.88
N THR A 100 1.97 -21.30 -6.63
CA THR A 100 0.94 -22.21 -7.13
C THR A 100 0.35 -23.10 -6.04
N GLU A 101 1.09 -23.36 -4.99
CA GLU A 101 0.60 -24.18 -3.87
C GLU A 101 -0.45 -23.43 -3.08
N LEU A 102 -0.15 -22.18 -2.72
CA LEU A 102 -1.06 -21.36 -1.95
C LEU A 102 -2.31 -20.99 -2.76
N ALA A 103 -2.19 -20.88 -4.08
CA ALA A 103 -3.28 -20.51 -4.96
C ALA A 103 -4.52 -21.39 -4.80
N LYS A 104 -4.32 -22.65 -4.44
CA LYS A 104 -5.40 -23.63 -4.31
C LYS A 104 -5.96 -23.75 -2.91
N GLU A 105 -5.32 -23.14 -1.93
CA GLU A 105 -5.81 -23.17 -0.55
C GLU A 105 -6.98 -22.23 -0.35
N LYS A 106 -7.87 -22.64 0.53
CA LYS A 106 -9.09 -21.86 0.82
C LYS A 106 -8.95 -21.12 2.14
N PHE A 107 -9.53 -19.94 2.18
CA PHE A 107 -9.42 -19.05 3.32
C PHE A 107 -10.76 -18.47 3.73
N ASN A 108 -10.84 -18.10 4.99
CA ASN A 108 -11.94 -17.33 5.55
C ASN A 108 -11.34 -16.11 6.25
N ALA A 109 -11.75 -14.93 5.82
CA ALA A 109 -11.30 -13.69 6.43
C ALA A 109 -12.25 -12.56 6.04
N SER A 110 -12.19 -11.47 6.77
CA SER A 110 -12.96 -10.28 6.45
C SER A 110 -12.09 -9.06 6.72
N PHE A 111 -12.02 -8.17 5.73
CA PHE A 111 -11.28 -6.91 5.83
C PHE A 111 -12.24 -5.78 5.50
N ARG A 112 -12.32 -4.80 6.37
CA ARG A 112 -13.23 -3.68 6.19
C ARG A 112 -12.44 -2.38 6.09
N ASN A 113 -12.56 -1.72 4.94
CA ASN A 113 -11.89 -0.45 4.65
C ASN A 113 -10.39 -0.50 4.92
N GLU A 114 -9.77 -1.67 4.69
CA GLU A 114 -8.36 -1.83 4.92
C GLU A 114 -7.57 -1.52 3.66
N PRO A 115 -6.40 -0.90 3.79
CA PRO A 115 -5.45 -0.78 2.69
C PRO A 115 -5.05 -2.15 2.18
N ILE A 116 -4.82 -2.25 0.87
CA ILE A 116 -4.39 -3.51 0.28
C ILE A 116 -3.06 -3.99 0.88
N GLU A 117 -2.19 -3.06 1.27
CA GLU A 117 -0.92 -3.38 1.91
C GLU A 117 -1.12 -4.15 3.22
N LYS A 118 -2.16 -3.82 3.97
CA LYS A 118 -2.47 -4.54 5.22
C LYS A 118 -2.95 -5.95 4.95
N ILE A 119 -3.72 -6.14 3.88
CA ILE A 119 -4.17 -7.46 3.47
C ILE A 119 -2.98 -8.30 3.04
N LEU A 120 -2.07 -7.72 2.26
CA LEU A 120 -0.85 -8.40 1.83
C LEU A 120 0.04 -8.75 3.01
N GLU A 121 0.18 -7.85 3.99
CA GLU A 121 0.95 -8.12 5.20
C GLU A 121 0.33 -9.25 6.02
N TYR A 122 -0.99 -9.31 6.09
CA TYR A 122 -1.67 -10.41 6.76
C TYR A 122 -1.26 -11.76 6.16
N PHE A 123 -1.28 -11.87 4.84
CA PHE A 123 -0.89 -13.11 4.17
C PHE A 123 0.61 -13.36 4.29
N LYS A 124 1.42 -12.32 4.31
CA LYS A 124 2.86 -12.45 4.50
C LYS A 124 3.19 -13.02 5.88
N ILE A 125 2.61 -12.46 6.92
CA ILE A 125 2.88 -12.87 8.31
C ILE A 125 2.29 -14.26 8.58
N THR A 126 1.07 -14.50 8.09
CA THR A 126 0.33 -15.73 8.42
C THR A 126 0.73 -16.90 7.56
N TYR A 127 1.02 -16.66 6.28
CA TYR A 127 1.25 -17.74 5.31
C TYR A 127 2.61 -17.64 4.61
N ASN A 128 3.44 -16.73 5.05
CA ASN A 128 4.82 -16.60 4.59
C ASN A 128 4.97 -16.33 3.09
N ILE A 129 4.04 -15.58 2.52
CA ILE A 129 4.19 -15.16 1.12
C ILE A 129 5.20 -14.02 1.03
N ARG A 130 5.74 -13.82 -0.15
CA ARG A 130 6.54 -12.64 -0.49
C ARG A 130 5.77 -11.84 -1.51
N TYR A 131 5.83 -10.51 -1.40
CA TYR A 131 5.19 -9.67 -2.38
C TYR A 131 6.04 -8.44 -2.67
N LYS A 132 5.84 -7.89 -3.86
CA LYS A 132 6.50 -6.68 -4.30
C LYS A 132 5.47 -5.81 -5.03
N ILE A 133 5.44 -4.53 -4.70
CA ILE A 133 4.53 -3.57 -5.31
C ILE A 133 5.31 -2.73 -6.32
N GLU A 134 4.84 -2.72 -7.57
CA GLU A 134 5.40 -1.91 -8.65
C GLU A 134 4.27 -1.13 -9.30
N GLY A 135 4.08 0.13 -8.89
CA GLY A 135 2.95 0.94 -9.34
C GLY A 135 1.62 0.29 -8.94
N ASN A 136 0.78 -0.02 -9.90
CA ASN A 136 -0.49 -0.72 -9.64
C ASN A 136 -0.40 -2.22 -9.92
N LYS A 137 0.82 -2.75 -9.91
CA LYS A 137 1.06 -4.18 -10.11
C LYS A 137 1.65 -4.77 -8.85
N ILE A 138 1.16 -5.94 -8.46
CA ILE A 138 1.65 -6.67 -7.29
C ILE A 138 2.16 -8.03 -7.75
N LEU A 139 3.38 -8.34 -7.37
CA LEU A 139 3.99 -9.63 -7.66
C LEU A 139 4.02 -10.43 -6.36
N ILE A 140 3.42 -11.61 -6.38
CA ILE A 140 3.37 -12.51 -5.22
C ILE A 140 4.12 -13.80 -5.55
N ASN A 141 4.89 -14.24 -4.58
CA ASN A 141 5.71 -15.44 -4.74
C ASN A 141 5.58 -16.35 -3.52
#